data_1e4a5a430753690de366264252f597f0
#
_entry.id   1e4a5a430753690de366264252f597f0
#
_cell.length_a   1.000
_cell.length_b   1.000
_cell.length_c   1.000
_cell.angle_alpha   90.00
_cell.angle_beta   90.00
_cell.angle_gamma   90.00
#
_symmetry.space_group_name_H-M   'P 1'
#
loop_
_entity.id
_entity.type
_entity.pdbx_description
1 polymer ?
#
loop_
_entity_poly.entity_id
_entity_poly.type
_entity_poly.pdbx_seq_one_letter_code
_entity_poly.pdbx_strand_id
1 'polypeptide(L)' 'MRVIDTLFHGFGDEGGRNVAVTRFVGLLLSKWVNADVATAYELTTIANSVTDNPLSEQELERTFESIVKAEIRKRGVNGN' A
#
# COMPACT_ATOMS: atom_id res chain seq x y z
N MET A 1 0.76 2.65 -12.11
CA MET A 1 1.20 1.44 -11.39
C MET A 1 0.21 0.30 -11.59
N ARG A 2 0.70 -0.87 -11.85
CA ARG A 2 -0.15 -2.04 -12.04
C ARG A 2 -0.01 -2.95 -10.83
N VAL A 3 -1.15 -3.34 -10.27
CA VAL A 3 -1.17 -4.17 -9.04
C VAL A 3 -0.45 -5.50 -9.28
N ILE A 4 -0.74 -6.15 -10.39
CA ILE A 4 -0.14 -7.45 -10.68
C ILE A 4 1.38 -7.34 -10.81
N ASP A 5 1.87 -6.33 -11.51
CA ASP A 5 3.31 -6.13 -11.65
C ASP A 5 3.98 -5.94 -10.30
N THR A 6 3.35 -5.17 -9.42
CA THR A 6 3.89 -4.93 -8.09
C THR A 6 3.91 -6.21 -7.26
N LEU A 7 2.89 -7.04 -7.39
CA LEU A 7 2.84 -8.32 -6.67
C LEU A 7 3.95 -9.28 -7.11
N PHE A 8 4.37 -9.21 -8.36
CA PHE A 8 5.44 -10.07 -8.87
C PHE A 8 6.83 -9.49 -8.71
N HIS A 9 6.97 -8.17 -8.77
CA HIS A 9 8.29 -7.53 -8.81
C HIS A 9 8.62 -6.71 -7.57
N GLY A 10 7.64 -6.48 -6.70
CA GLY A 10 7.85 -5.74 -5.47
C GLY A 10 7.85 -4.23 -5.66
N PHE A 11 8.33 -3.53 -4.64
CA PHE A 11 8.27 -2.08 -4.59
C PHE A 11 9.49 -1.35 -5.17
N GLY A 12 10.41 -2.11 -5.70
CA GLY A 12 11.58 -1.51 -6.36
C GLY A 12 12.71 -1.20 -5.40
N ASP A 13 13.52 -0.21 -5.80
CA ASP A 13 14.73 0.12 -5.08
C ASP A 13 14.48 0.80 -3.75
N GLU A 14 15.49 0.70 -2.88
CA GLU A 14 15.46 1.24 -1.54
C GLU A 14 14.97 2.68 -1.46
N GLY A 15 15.42 3.53 -2.38
CA GLY A 15 15.04 4.95 -2.37
C GLY A 15 13.60 5.23 -2.75
N GLY A 16 12.95 4.30 -3.41
CA GLY A 16 11.57 4.48 -3.90
C GLY A 16 10.51 3.67 -3.20
N ARG A 17 10.89 2.83 -2.24
CA ARG A 17 9.94 1.91 -1.60
C ARG A 17 8.77 2.59 -0.93
N ASN A 18 9.02 3.63 -0.15
CA ASN A 18 7.94 4.33 0.56
C ASN A 18 6.92 4.93 -0.38
N VAL A 19 7.40 5.54 -1.47
CA VAL A 19 6.53 6.12 -2.48
C VAL A 19 5.72 5.02 -3.18
N ALA A 20 6.39 3.92 -3.51
CA ALA A 20 5.72 2.80 -4.19
C ALA A 20 4.65 2.17 -3.30
N VAL A 21 4.94 1.98 -2.02
CA VAL A 21 3.96 1.45 -1.06
C VAL A 21 2.76 2.39 -0.97
N THR A 22 3.01 3.69 -0.86
CA THR A 22 1.95 4.68 -0.75
C THR A 22 1.02 4.62 -1.97
N ARG A 23 1.60 4.56 -3.17
CA ARG A 23 0.81 4.47 -4.40
C ARG A 23 0.03 3.17 -4.49
N PHE A 24 0.67 2.07 -4.13
CA PHE A 24 0.05 0.74 -4.19
C PHE A 24 -1.15 0.66 -3.24
N VAL A 25 -0.97 1.04 -1.99
CA VAL A 25 -2.05 1.01 -1.01
C VAL A 25 -3.16 1.98 -1.39
N GLY A 26 -2.78 3.18 -1.83
CA GLY A 26 -3.76 4.17 -2.28
C GLY A 26 -4.63 3.64 -3.42
N LEU A 27 -4.02 2.93 -4.37
CA LEU A 27 -4.75 2.32 -5.48
C LEU A 27 -5.70 1.22 -4.98
N LEU A 28 -5.22 0.36 -4.08
CA LEU A 28 -6.04 -0.73 -3.55
C LEU A 28 -7.26 -0.21 -2.80
N LEU A 29 -7.10 0.87 -2.06
CA LEU A 29 -8.19 1.47 -1.29
C LEU A 29 -9.06 2.41 -2.12
N SER A 30 -8.66 2.69 -3.36
CA SER A 30 -9.42 3.59 -4.22
C SER A 30 -10.76 2.98 -4.61
N LYS A 31 -11.67 3.83 -5.09
CA LYS A 31 -12.97 3.37 -5.56
C LYS A 31 -12.87 2.44 -6.78
N TRP A 32 -11.74 2.47 -7.47
CA TRP A 32 -11.54 1.62 -8.64
C TRP A 32 -11.30 0.16 -8.27
N VAL A 33 -10.52 -0.09 -7.22
CA VAL A 33 -10.25 -1.44 -6.73
C VAL A 33 -11.14 -1.76 -5.55
N ASN A 34 -11.29 -0.78 -4.66
CA ASN A 34 -12.16 -0.88 -3.49
C ASN A 34 -11.88 -2.10 -2.62
N ALA A 35 -10.62 -2.41 -2.41
CA ALA A 35 -10.24 -3.50 -1.52
C ALA A 35 -10.51 -3.09 -0.08
N ASP A 36 -10.90 -4.05 0.76
CA ASP A 36 -11.03 -3.76 2.17
C ASP A 36 -9.63 -3.66 2.80
N VAL A 37 -9.56 -3.10 4.00
CA VAL A 37 -8.27 -2.84 4.66
C VAL A 37 -7.47 -4.13 4.88
N ALA A 38 -8.12 -5.20 5.29
CA ALA A 38 -7.44 -6.46 5.54
C ALA A 38 -6.84 -7.05 4.26
N THR A 39 -7.60 -7.03 3.17
CA THR A 39 -7.13 -7.52 1.87
C THR A 39 -6.00 -6.65 1.35
N ALA A 40 -6.13 -5.32 1.49
CA ALA A 40 -5.08 -4.39 1.07
C ALA A 40 -3.78 -4.67 1.83
N TYR A 41 -3.87 -4.94 3.12
CA TYR A 41 -2.69 -5.24 3.92
C TYR A 41 -2.03 -6.55 3.47
N GLU A 42 -2.83 -7.59 3.21
CA GLU A 42 -2.30 -8.86 2.73
C GLU A 42 -1.57 -8.71 1.40
N LEU A 43 -2.17 -7.98 0.45
CA LEU A 43 -1.55 -7.75 -0.85
C LEU A 43 -0.26 -6.94 -0.70
N THR A 44 -0.25 -5.97 0.19
CA THR A 44 0.93 -5.15 0.45
C THR A 44 2.06 -6.01 1.05
N THR A 45 1.70 -6.93 1.95
CA THR A 45 2.66 -7.85 2.54
C THR A 45 3.28 -8.77 1.48
N ILE A 46 2.46 -9.26 0.56
CA ILE A 46 2.94 -10.11 -0.53
C ILE A 46 3.92 -9.33 -1.41
N ALA A 47 3.56 -8.12 -1.81
CA ALA A 47 4.43 -7.28 -2.64
C ALA A 47 5.74 -6.97 -1.92
N ASN A 48 5.68 -6.71 -0.62
CA ASN A 48 6.89 -6.46 0.16
C ASN A 48 7.79 -7.70 0.21
N SER A 49 7.21 -8.88 0.30
CA SER A 49 7.97 -10.12 0.40
C SER A 49 8.80 -10.42 -0.84
N VAL A 50 8.39 -9.91 -2.00
CA VAL A 50 9.15 -10.10 -3.25
C VAL A 50 10.02 -8.91 -3.60
N THR A 51 10.09 -7.93 -2.73
CA THR A 51 10.90 -6.72 -2.92
C THR A 51 12.33 -7.00 -2.47
N ASP A 52 13.32 -6.54 -3.25
CA ASP A 52 14.71 -6.58 -2.82
C ASP A 52 14.86 -5.59 -1.66
N ASN A 53 15.53 -5.99 -0.62
CA ASN A 53 15.66 -5.17 0.59
C ASN A 53 14.29 -4.68 1.07
N PRO A 54 13.39 -5.58 1.42
CA PRO A 54 12.04 -5.19 1.78
C PRO A 54 12.01 -4.34 3.04
N LEU A 55 10.93 -3.59 3.21
CA LEU A 55 10.68 -2.88 4.46
C LEU A 55 10.52 -3.91 5.56
N SER A 56 10.97 -3.56 6.77
CA SER A 56 10.69 -4.41 7.92
C SER A 56 9.19 -4.46 8.15
N GLU A 57 8.73 -5.51 8.80
CA GLU A 57 7.32 -5.68 9.12
C GLU A 57 6.79 -4.46 9.88
N GLN A 58 7.57 -3.96 10.81
CA GLN A 58 7.22 -2.81 11.62
C GLN A 58 7.07 -1.53 10.78
N GLU A 59 8.00 -1.30 9.87
CA GLU A 59 7.94 -0.15 8.98
C GLU A 59 6.77 -0.24 8.02
N LEU A 60 6.54 -1.42 7.47
CA LEU A 60 5.44 -1.66 6.55
C LEU A 60 4.11 -1.39 7.24
N GLU A 61 3.94 -1.92 8.44
CA GLU A 61 2.73 -1.74 9.22
C GLU A 61 2.47 -0.26 9.53
N ARG A 62 3.52 0.45 9.94
CA ARG A 62 3.43 1.87 10.25
C ARG A 62 3.05 2.69 9.03
N THR A 63 3.70 2.41 7.91
CA THR A 63 3.43 3.11 6.65
C THR A 63 2.00 2.82 6.18
N PHE A 64 1.60 1.57 6.24
CA PHE A 64 0.25 1.16 5.84
C PHE A 64 -0.81 1.86 6.69
N GLU A 65 -0.66 1.84 8.01
CA GLU A 65 -1.59 2.52 8.92
C GLU A 65 -1.71 4.00 8.61
N SER A 66 -0.59 4.64 8.35
CA SER A 66 -0.58 6.06 8.03
C SER A 66 -1.41 6.36 6.78
N ILE A 67 -1.27 5.51 5.77
CA ILE A 67 -2.02 5.66 4.51
C ILE A 67 -3.51 5.42 4.74
N VAL A 68 -3.86 4.40 5.51
CA VAL A 68 -5.26 4.10 5.82
C VAL A 68 -5.91 5.27 6.57
N LYS A 69 -5.21 5.82 7.56
CA LYS A 69 -5.72 6.96 8.31
C LYS A 69 -5.95 8.17 7.42
N ALA A 70 -5.02 8.41 6.48
CA ALA A 70 -5.16 9.52 5.54
C ALA A 70 -6.38 9.31 4.62
N GLU A 71 -6.59 8.09 4.14
CA GLU A 71 -7.73 7.79 3.30
C GLU A 71 -9.05 7.92 4.03
N ILE A 72 -9.12 7.45 5.28
CA ILE A 72 -10.32 7.57 6.09
C ILE A 72 -10.65 9.04 6.34
N ARG A 73 -9.65 9.84 6.67
CA ARG A 73 -9.83 11.27 6.90
C ARG A 73 -10.35 11.97 5.64
N LYS A 74 -9.77 11.62 4.50
CA LYS A 74 -10.17 12.18 3.22
C LYS A 74 -11.62 11.83 2.88
N ARG A 75 -12.01 10.57 3.10
CA ARG A 75 -13.38 10.13 2.86
C ARG A 75 -14.36 10.77 3.83
N GLY A 76 -13.96 10.90 5.09
CA GLY A 76 -14.77 11.55 6.11
C GLY A 76 -15.10 12.98 5.75
N VAL A 77 -14.12 13.72 5.24
CA VAL A 77 -14.34 15.11 4.81
C VAL A 77 -15.22 15.16 3.57
N ASN A 78 -15.01 14.25 2.63
CA ASN A 78 -15.75 14.25 1.37
C ASN A 78 -17.10 13.56 1.45
N GLY A 79 -17.26 12.68 2.41
CA GLY A 79 -18.47 11.88 2.55
C GLY A 79 -19.61 12.55 3.30
N ASN A 80 -19.37 13.73 3.80
CA ASN A 80 -20.38 14.45 4.59
C ASN A 80 -21.26 15.35 3.73
#